data_8ccdb284606cfa7c477770700afef365
#
_entry.id   8ccdb284606cfa7c477770700afef365
#
_cell.length_a   1.000
_cell.length_b   1.000
_cell.length_c   1.000
_cell.angle_alpha   90.00
_cell.angle_beta   90.00
_cell.angle_gamma   90.00
#
_symmetry.space_group_name_H-M   'P 1'
#
loop_
_entity.id
_entity.type
_entity.pdbx_description
1 polymer ?
#
loop_
_entity_poly.entity_id
_entity_poly.type
_entity_poly.pdbx_seq_one_letter_code
_entity_poly.pdbx_strand_id
1 'polypeptide(L)'
;VKNLPYSSTRVAAFLTVFLAYLFAAVPGVALAEPTAPTAGGIEIEPVAGLRAQHVAMRERLANNDFKRPLVLDSFHNSQDVRGEIYAVVPDAFGVFSEALAKPQAWCDILNLHLNTKYCRVAVAKGATSLVMNVGNKVEQPLKDSFRLVFSWNVATNTAEYQRIILSADAGPLSTHNYRITLEAIPLTTGGTFVHLSYSYGYGITGRLAMLAYFSTSGRAKVGFTVIGKNAQGATTYVDGIRGLAERNTMRYYLAIEAYLGALTLPPRVQFEKRINDWFAATERYPRQLHEVEQRDYLSMKRNENKRQ
;
A
#
# COMPACT_ATOMS: atom_id res chain seq x y z
N VAL A 1 -46.28 -4.56 -44.11
CA VAL A 1 -47.49 -5.32 -43.72
C VAL A 1 -47.48 -5.47 -42.21
N LYS A 2 -48.33 -4.63 -41.55
CA LYS A 2 -49.17 -4.84 -40.38
C LYS A 2 -48.49 -5.37 -39.08
N ASN A 3 -48.32 -4.51 -38.03
CA ASN A 3 -49.33 -4.25 -36.98
C ASN A 3 -49.61 -5.48 -36.09
N LEU A 4 -49.56 -5.46 -34.80
CA LEU A 4 -49.97 -4.65 -33.66
C LEU A 4 -49.73 -5.44 -32.35
N PRO A 5 -50.03 -4.91 -31.17
CA PRO A 5 -49.34 -5.19 -29.90
C PRO A 5 -50.13 -6.15 -29.01
N TYR A 6 -49.51 -6.59 -27.93
CA TYR A 6 -50.26 -7.20 -26.83
C TYR A 6 -49.83 -6.67 -25.48
N SER A 7 -50.72 -5.92 -24.90
CA SER A 7 -50.77 -5.50 -23.53
C SER A 7 -51.42 -6.62 -22.68
N SER A 8 -50.87 -6.88 -21.49
CA SER A 8 -51.71 -7.35 -20.40
C SER A 8 -51.06 -7.11 -19.05
N THR A 9 -51.63 -6.11 -18.43
CA THR A 9 -51.66 -5.86 -16.99
C THR A 9 -52.24 -7.05 -16.23
N ARG A 10 -51.57 -7.52 -15.15
CA ARG A 10 -52.24 -8.20 -14.06
C ARG A 10 -51.76 -7.65 -12.71
N VAL A 11 -52.67 -6.97 -12.08
CA VAL A 11 -52.75 -6.57 -10.69
C VAL A 11 -52.96 -7.83 -9.83
N ALA A 12 -52.21 -7.98 -8.80
CA ALA A 12 -52.57 -8.88 -7.70
C ALA A 12 -52.33 -8.16 -6.37
N ALA A 13 -53.44 -8.06 -5.67
CA ALA A 13 -53.64 -7.31 -4.42
C ALA A 13 -53.14 -8.10 -3.22
N PHE A 14 -52.68 -7.37 -2.31
CA PHE A 14 -52.48 -7.35 -0.87
C PHE A 14 -53.33 -8.19 0.03
N LEU A 15 -52.72 -8.77 1.02
CA LEU A 15 -53.35 -9.03 2.32
C LEU A 15 -52.44 -8.45 3.40
N THR A 16 -52.88 -7.32 3.97
CA THR A 16 -52.37 -6.76 5.24
C THR A 16 -53.07 -7.45 6.40
N VAL A 17 -52.31 -8.16 7.21
CA VAL A 17 -52.81 -8.64 8.53
C VAL A 17 -52.19 -7.73 9.59
N PHE A 18 -53.08 -6.93 10.19
CA PHE A 18 -52.82 -6.16 11.41
C PHE A 18 -52.89 -7.11 12.61
N LEU A 19 -51.79 -7.31 13.31
CA LEU A 19 -51.80 -7.96 14.62
C LEU A 19 -51.47 -6.91 15.67
N ALA A 20 -52.53 -6.46 16.39
CA ALA A 20 -52.41 -5.60 17.55
C ALA A 20 -51.95 -6.43 18.77
N TYR A 21 -50.77 -6.17 19.28
CA TYR A 21 -50.32 -6.70 20.56
C TYR A 21 -50.57 -5.67 21.66
N LEU A 22 -51.39 -6.05 22.64
CA LEU A 22 -51.55 -5.35 23.90
C LEU A 22 -50.24 -5.37 24.70
N PHE A 23 -49.71 -4.22 25.00
CA PHE A 23 -48.64 -4.06 25.98
C PHE A 23 -49.21 -4.11 27.39
N ALA A 24 -48.96 -5.21 28.09
CA ALA A 24 -49.08 -5.24 29.54
C ALA A 24 -47.76 -4.71 30.14
N ALA A 25 -47.85 -3.62 30.88
CA ALA A 25 -46.71 -3.04 31.60
C ALA A 25 -46.34 -3.95 32.77
N VAL A 26 -45.14 -4.55 32.72
CA VAL A 26 -44.52 -5.23 33.86
C VAL A 26 -43.49 -4.26 34.45
N PRO A 27 -43.48 -4.01 35.76
CA PRO A 27 -42.46 -3.12 36.34
C PRO A 27 -41.08 -3.77 36.22
N GLY A 28 -40.19 -3.06 35.57
CA GLY A 28 -38.83 -3.52 35.33
C GLY A 28 -38.00 -3.59 36.62
N VAL A 29 -37.53 -4.77 36.94
CA VAL A 29 -36.37 -4.97 37.81
C VAL A 29 -35.16 -4.60 36.98
N ALA A 30 -34.45 -3.55 37.36
CA ALA A 30 -33.16 -3.19 36.77
C ALA A 30 -32.14 -4.29 37.12
N LEU A 31 -31.91 -5.20 36.20
CA LEU A 31 -30.73 -6.08 36.25
C LEU A 31 -29.53 -5.22 35.88
N ALA A 32 -28.59 -5.04 36.82
CA ALA A 32 -27.29 -4.48 36.55
C ALA A 32 -26.61 -5.33 35.46
N GLU A 33 -26.31 -4.73 34.32
CA GLU A 33 -25.49 -5.36 33.31
C GLU A 33 -24.12 -5.75 33.95
N PRO A 34 -23.66 -7.01 33.77
CA PRO A 34 -22.34 -7.38 34.19
C PRO A 34 -21.34 -6.55 33.33
N THR A 35 -20.65 -5.61 33.96
CA THR A 35 -19.46 -4.98 33.35
C THR A 35 -18.50 -6.10 32.93
N ALA A 36 -18.38 -6.29 31.64
CA ALA A 36 -17.35 -7.16 31.10
C ALA A 36 -15.99 -6.74 31.69
N PRO A 37 -15.18 -7.67 32.18
CA PRO A 37 -13.85 -7.33 32.64
C PRO A 37 -13.11 -6.75 31.45
N THR A 38 -12.69 -5.50 31.56
CA THR A 38 -11.71 -4.87 30.67
C THR A 38 -10.48 -5.75 30.73
N ALA A 39 -10.29 -6.56 29.68
CA ALA A 39 -9.01 -7.26 29.50
C ALA A 39 -7.96 -6.16 29.43
N GLY A 40 -7.21 -5.97 30.50
CA GLY A 40 -6.04 -5.11 30.57
C GLY A 40 -4.97 -5.74 29.68
N GLY A 41 -5.15 -5.61 28.36
CA GLY A 41 -4.08 -5.82 27.41
C GLY A 41 -3.02 -4.80 27.75
N ILE A 42 -1.82 -5.22 28.07
CA ILE A 42 -0.65 -4.36 28.19
C ILE A 42 -0.55 -3.66 26.83
N GLU A 43 -0.92 -2.39 26.76
CA GLU A 43 -0.76 -1.56 25.58
C GLU A 43 0.75 -1.33 25.44
N ILE A 44 1.39 -2.21 24.65
CA ILE A 44 2.82 -2.09 24.37
C ILE A 44 2.98 -0.79 23.61
N GLU A 45 3.69 0.17 24.20
CA GLU A 45 4.04 1.43 23.54
C GLU A 45 4.56 1.13 22.12
N PRO A 46 4.08 1.82 21.07
CA PRO A 46 4.44 1.54 19.67
C PRO A 46 5.96 1.46 19.45
N VAL A 47 6.73 2.29 20.16
CA VAL A 47 8.21 2.29 20.16
C VAL A 47 8.76 0.96 20.66
N ALA A 48 8.25 0.48 21.82
CA ALA A 48 8.69 -0.78 22.42
C ALA A 48 8.34 -1.97 21.50
N GLY A 49 7.17 -1.93 20.87
CA GLY A 49 6.74 -2.93 19.90
C GLY A 49 7.69 -3.00 18.70
N LEU A 50 8.04 -1.87 18.09
CA LEU A 50 8.93 -1.83 16.95
C LEU A 50 10.39 -2.22 17.32
N ARG A 51 10.86 -1.86 18.51
CA ARG A 51 12.14 -2.34 19.05
C ARG A 51 12.15 -3.85 19.24
N ALA A 52 11.09 -4.43 19.77
CA ALA A 52 10.96 -5.88 19.95
C ALA A 52 10.95 -6.59 18.58
N GLN A 53 10.27 -6.05 17.57
CA GLN A 53 10.30 -6.57 16.19
C GLN A 53 11.71 -6.53 15.60
N HIS A 54 12.46 -5.44 15.78
CA HIS A 54 13.86 -5.38 15.33
C HIS A 54 14.70 -6.51 15.94
N VAL A 55 14.56 -6.74 17.26
CA VAL A 55 15.27 -7.83 17.96
C VAL A 55 14.85 -9.19 17.42
N ALA A 56 13.55 -9.44 17.25
CA ALA A 56 13.00 -10.71 16.73
C ALA A 56 13.44 -11.00 15.29
N MET A 57 13.67 -9.96 14.48
CA MET A 57 14.06 -10.08 13.09
C MET A 57 15.56 -10.07 12.83
N ARG A 58 16.40 -9.95 13.87
CA ARG A 58 17.86 -9.78 13.73
C ARG A 58 18.49 -10.85 12.82
N GLU A 59 18.16 -12.10 13.03
CA GLU A 59 18.68 -13.21 12.21
C GLU A 59 18.24 -13.11 10.74
N ARG A 60 16.95 -12.85 10.50
CA ARG A 60 16.41 -12.69 9.14
C ARG A 60 16.97 -11.47 8.42
N LEU A 61 17.25 -10.39 9.15
CA LEU A 61 17.89 -9.19 8.61
C LEU A 61 19.35 -9.45 8.22
N ALA A 62 20.05 -10.31 8.97
CA ALA A 62 21.44 -10.68 8.67
C ALA A 62 21.56 -11.72 7.58
N ASN A 63 20.65 -12.72 7.55
CA ASN A 63 20.70 -13.88 6.68
C ASN A 63 19.44 -13.98 5.81
N ASN A 64 19.50 -13.43 4.59
CA ASN A 64 18.37 -13.42 3.65
C ASN A 64 18.83 -13.37 2.19
N ASP A 65 17.92 -13.65 1.27
CA ASP A 65 18.20 -13.71 -0.18
C ASP A 65 18.45 -12.33 -0.80
N PHE A 66 18.06 -11.24 -0.12
CA PHE A 66 18.29 -9.87 -0.59
C PHE A 66 19.75 -9.42 -0.45
N LYS A 67 20.57 -10.16 0.34
CA LYS A 67 21.98 -9.84 0.64
C LYS A 67 22.17 -8.45 1.26
N ARG A 68 21.18 -8.02 2.03
CA ARG A 68 21.12 -6.73 2.72
C ARG A 68 20.15 -6.85 3.91
N PRO A 69 20.22 -5.94 4.91
CA PRO A 69 19.35 -5.99 6.08
C PRO A 69 17.90 -5.61 5.71
N LEU A 70 17.22 -6.54 5.04
CA LEU A 70 15.85 -6.43 4.57
C LEU A 70 15.11 -7.77 4.73
N VAL A 71 13.90 -7.70 5.27
CA VAL A 71 12.95 -8.80 5.35
C VAL A 71 11.66 -8.35 4.67
N LEU A 72 11.08 -9.22 3.84
CA LEU A 72 9.80 -8.99 3.19
C LEU A 72 8.86 -10.13 3.57
N ASP A 73 7.68 -9.77 4.09
CA ASP A 73 6.59 -10.66 4.42
C ASP A 73 5.31 -10.24 3.68
N SER A 74 4.41 -11.19 3.43
CA SER A 74 3.12 -10.90 2.80
C SER A 74 2.02 -11.79 3.33
N PHE A 75 0.81 -11.24 3.40
CA PHE A 75 -0.38 -11.89 3.91
C PHE A 75 -1.55 -11.61 2.98
N HIS A 76 -2.46 -12.55 2.85
CA HIS A 76 -3.73 -12.34 2.16
C HIS A 76 -4.83 -13.21 2.76
N ASN A 77 -6.05 -12.75 2.64
CA ASN A 77 -7.26 -13.50 2.87
C ASN A 77 -8.22 -13.35 1.67
N SER A 78 -9.49 -13.65 1.83
CA SER A 78 -10.46 -13.54 0.73
C SER A 78 -10.77 -12.12 0.27
N GLN A 79 -10.44 -11.09 1.07
CA GLN A 79 -10.84 -9.70 0.85
C GLN A 79 -9.68 -8.70 0.90
N ASP A 80 -8.57 -9.07 1.56
CA ASP A 80 -7.47 -8.16 1.84
C ASP A 80 -6.12 -8.78 1.49
N VAL A 81 -5.18 -7.93 1.12
CA VAL A 81 -3.78 -8.28 0.94
C VAL A 81 -2.89 -7.24 1.60
N ARG A 82 -1.78 -7.71 2.14
CA ARG A 82 -0.77 -6.87 2.78
C ARG A 82 0.63 -7.38 2.46
N GLY A 83 1.55 -6.46 2.16
CA GLY A 83 2.98 -6.69 2.13
C GLY A 83 3.66 -5.82 3.17
N GLU A 84 4.72 -6.34 3.78
CA GLU A 84 5.50 -5.67 4.83
C GLU A 84 6.98 -5.78 4.54
N ILE A 85 7.70 -4.70 4.75
CA ILE A 85 9.17 -4.68 4.73
C ILE A 85 9.67 -4.20 6.07
N TYR A 86 10.61 -4.94 6.62
CA TYR A 86 11.45 -4.57 7.74
C TYR A 86 12.87 -4.40 7.23
N ALA A 87 13.47 -3.24 7.47
CA ALA A 87 14.80 -2.96 6.94
C ALA A 87 15.62 -2.08 7.88
N VAL A 88 16.95 -2.14 7.75
CA VAL A 88 17.86 -1.16 8.32
C VAL A 88 18.41 -0.31 7.20
N VAL A 89 18.17 1.00 7.28
CA VAL A 89 18.75 1.99 6.37
C VAL A 89 19.91 2.72 7.04
N PRO A 90 20.96 3.12 6.28
CA PRO A 90 22.16 3.74 6.84
C PRO A 90 21.91 5.17 7.32
N ASP A 91 20.84 5.82 6.87
CA ASP A 91 20.54 7.21 7.21
C ASP A 91 20.25 7.35 8.71
N ALA A 92 20.84 8.36 9.34
CA ALA A 92 20.56 8.69 10.72
C ALA A 92 19.07 9.05 10.89
N PHE A 93 18.46 8.58 11.96
CA PHE A 93 17.01 8.72 12.21
C PHE A 93 16.51 10.17 12.11
N GLY A 94 17.27 11.16 12.60
CA GLY A 94 16.89 12.57 12.49
C GLY A 94 16.77 13.04 11.04
N VAL A 95 17.71 12.66 10.15
CA VAL A 95 17.67 12.97 8.72
C VAL A 95 16.51 12.26 8.06
N PHE A 96 16.34 10.97 8.34
CA PHE A 96 15.25 10.15 7.83
C PHE A 96 13.87 10.73 8.21
N SER A 97 13.66 10.98 9.50
CA SER A 97 12.38 11.42 10.03
C SER A 97 12.00 12.84 9.56
N GLU A 98 12.97 13.75 9.53
CA GLU A 98 12.73 15.11 9.01
C GLU A 98 12.36 15.11 7.51
N ALA A 99 13.05 14.30 6.72
CA ALA A 99 12.79 14.20 5.30
C ALA A 99 11.39 13.66 5.00
N LEU A 100 10.98 12.58 5.66
CA LEU A 100 9.71 11.89 5.39
C LEU A 100 8.50 12.52 6.12
N ALA A 101 8.71 13.40 7.09
CA ALA A 101 7.63 14.19 7.71
C ALA A 101 7.02 15.25 6.76
N LYS A 102 7.53 15.40 5.55
CA LYS A 102 7.06 16.39 4.57
C LYS A 102 6.11 15.73 3.57
N PRO A 103 4.87 16.22 3.36
CA PRO A 103 3.94 15.57 2.43
C PRO A 103 4.43 15.60 0.98
N GLN A 104 5.22 16.62 0.59
CA GLN A 104 5.82 16.69 -0.75
C GLN A 104 6.81 15.54 -0.99
N ALA A 105 7.56 15.11 0.02
CA ALA A 105 8.44 13.96 -0.08
C ALA A 105 7.70 12.69 -0.52
N TRP A 106 6.48 12.51 -0.04
CA TRP A 106 5.65 11.36 -0.43
C TRP A 106 5.15 11.44 -1.87
N CYS A 107 4.83 12.62 -2.38
CA CYS A 107 4.58 12.78 -3.81
C CYS A 107 5.82 12.44 -4.64
N ASP A 108 6.99 12.91 -4.24
CA ASP A 108 8.25 12.61 -4.93
C ASP A 108 8.59 11.11 -4.92
N ILE A 109 8.34 10.43 -3.79
CA ILE A 109 8.52 8.99 -3.63
C ILE A 109 7.51 8.22 -4.50
N LEU A 110 6.22 8.53 -4.36
CA LEU A 110 5.15 7.81 -5.06
C LEU A 110 5.22 8.00 -6.58
N ASN A 111 5.70 9.14 -7.06
CA ASN A 111 5.92 9.42 -8.48
C ASN A 111 7.00 8.52 -9.11
N LEU A 112 7.89 7.90 -8.34
CA LEU A 112 8.86 6.93 -8.89
C LEU A 112 8.20 5.64 -9.35
N HIS A 113 7.05 5.28 -8.77
CA HIS A 113 6.34 4.07 -9.15
C HIS A 113 5.79 4.16 -10.59
N LEU A 114 5.92 3.08 -11.36
CA LEU A 114 5.51 2.99 -12.77
C LEU A 114 4.05 3.38 -13.02
N ASN A 115 3.16 3.04 -12.09
CA ASN A 115 1.74 3.30 -12.23
C ASN A 115 1.32 4.73 -11.82
N THR A 116 2.16 5.47 -11.11
CA THR A 116 1.85 6.85 -10.72
C THR A 116 2.16 7.80 -11.88
N LYS A 117 1.16 8.56 -12.31
CA LYS A 117 1.23 9.48 -13.46
C LYS A 117 1.30 10.94 -13.04
N TYR A 118 0.86 11.22 -11.82
CA TYR A 118 0.83 12.56 -11.24
C TYR A 118 0.63 12.44 -9.74
N CYS A 119 1.21 13.35 -8.96
CA CYS A 119 0.92 13.52 -7.54
C CYS A 119 1.11 14.98 -7.14
N ARG A 120 0.16 15.53 -6.40
CA ARG A 120 0.28 16.84 -5.76
C ARG A 120 -0.23 16.81 -4.33
N VAL A 121 0.37 17.62 -3.49
CA VAL A 121 -0.14 17.91 -2.16
C VAL A 121 -1.33 18.86 -2.27
N ALA A 122 -2.39 18.59 -1.53
CA ALA A 122 -3.54 19.47 -1.38
C ALA A 122 -3.87 19.62 0.11
N VAL A 123 -4.13 20.85 0.52
CA VAL A 123 -4.54 21.17 1.89
C VAL A 123 -5.94 21.76 1.84
N ALA A 124 -6.88 21.18 2.55
CA ALA A 124 -8.24 21.67 2.65
C ALA A 124 -8.77 21.48 4.07
N LYS A 125 -9.35 22.53 4.65
CA LYS A 125 -9.93 22.52 6.02
C LYS A 125 -8.94 21.99 7.07
N GLY A 126 -7.66 22.31 6.93
CA GLY A 126 -6.61 21.86 7.85
C GLY A 126 -6.13 20.42 7.64
N ALA A 127 -6.73 19.64 6.74
CA ALA A 127 -6.31 18.28 6.41
C ALA A 127 -5.40 18.29 5.17
N THR A 128 -4.33 17.52 5.22
CA THR A 128 -3.41 17.31 4.10
C THR A 128 -3.76 16.02 3.35
N SER A 129 -3.77 16.11 2.04
CA SER A 129 -3.99 14.95 1.16
C SER A 129 -3.00 14.94 -0.01
N LEU A 130 -2.74 13.75 -0.54
CA LEU A 130 -2.00 13.53 -1.78
C LEU A 130 -2.99 13.17 -2.87
N VAL A 131 -3.15 14.05 -3.84
CA VAL A 131 -4.02 13.82 -5.00
C VAL A 131 -3.18 13.21 -6.09
N MET A 132 -3.44 11.96 -6.40
CA MET A 132 -2.67 11.16 -7.34
C MET A 132 -3.50 10.76 -8.55
N ASN A 133 -2.80 10.51 -9.65
CA ASN A 133 -3.33 9.80 -10.81
C ASN A 133 -2.53 8.51 -11.00
N VAL A 134 -3.22 7.37 -11.03
CA VAL A 134 -2.61 6.06 -11.23
C VAL A 134 -3.12 5.41 -12.53
N GLY A 135 -2.25 4.74 -13.24
CA GLY A 135 -2.59 4.20 -14.55
C GLY A 135 -1.69 3.03 -14.98
N ASN A 136 -1.53 2.87 -16.29
CA ASN A 136 -0.71 1.83 -16.89
C ASN A 136 0.79 2.03 -16.57
N LYS A 137 1.59 1.00 -16.76
CA LYS A 137 3.05 1.05 -16.54
C LYS A 137 3.81 1.75 -17.68
N VAL A 138 3.12 2.20 -18.70
CA VAL A 138 3.64 2.96 -19.85
C VAL A 138 3.10 4.38 -19.84
N GLU A 139 3.64 5.25 -20.68
CA GLU A 139 3.15 6.62 -20.81
C GLU A 139 1.69 6.65 -21.25
N GLN A 140 0.91 7.53 -20.63
CA GLN A 140 -0.50 7.75 -20.98
C GLN A 140 -0.95 9.18 -20.62
N PRO A 141 -2.03 9.69 -21.27
CA PRO A 141 -2.67 10.94 -20.87
C PRO A 141 -3.29 10.85 -19.46
N LEU A 142 -3.25 11.95 -18.69
CA LEU A 142 -3.83 11.96 -17.33
C LEU A 142 -5.33 11.67 -17.33
N LYS A 143 -6.07 12.10 -18.36
CA LYS A 143 -7.51 11.86 -18.50
C LYS A 143 -7.87 10.36 -18.52
N ASP A 144 -6.93 9.50 -18.92
CA ASP A 144 -7.11 8.06 -19.05
C ASP A 144 -6.63 7.31 -17.78
N SER A 145 -6.23 8.05 -16.74
CA SER A 145 -5.76 7.50 -15.46
C SER A 145 -6.84 7.63 -14.38
N PHE A 146 -6.77 6.78 -13.37
CA PHE A 146 -7.67 6.81 -12.23
C PHE A 146 -7.18 7.82 -11.19
N ARG A 147 -8.06 8.72 -10.74
CA ARG A 147 -7.75 9.66 -9.66
C ARG A 147 -7.91 8.99 -8.31
N LEU A 148 -6.85 9.02 -7.51
CA LEU A 148 -6.77 8.45 -6.17
C LEU A 148 -6.36 9.55 -5.18
N VAL A 149 -7.06 9.64 -4.06
CA VAL A 149 -6.76 10.64 -3.03
C VAL A 149 -6.40 9.93 -1.73
N PHE A 150 -5.16 10.08 -1.31
CA PHE A 150 -4.73 9.64 0.01
C PHE A 150 -4.86 10.78 1.02
N SER A 151 -5.46 10.51 2.17
CA SER A 151 -5.19 11.30 3.37
C SER A 151 -3.75 11.04 3.79
N TRP A 152 -3.05 12.08 4.23
CA TRP A 152 -1.68 12.00 4.71
C TRP A 152 -1.61 12.52 6.14
N ASN A 153 -1.01 11.75 7.03
CA ASN A 153 -0.92 12.07 8.45
C ASN A 153 0.40 11.61 9.05
N VAL A 154 1.07 12.52 9.76
CA VAL A 154 2.17 12.18 10.67
C VAL A 154 1.54 11.90 12.03
N ALA A 155 1.29 10.63 12.32
CA ALA A 155 0.63 10.21 13.55
C ALA A 155 1.54 10.41 14.78
N THR A 156 2.86 10.24 14.59
CA THR A 156 3.87 10.45 15.62
C THR A 156 5.17 10.90 14.98
N ASN A 157 5.85 11.87 15.57
CA ASN A 157 7.19 12.30 15.15
C ASN A 157 7.95 12.83 16.37
N THR A 158 8.70 11.95 17.01
CA THR A 158 9.54 12.24 18.17
C THR A 158 11.01 11.96 17.88
N ALA A 159 11.90 12.18 18.81
CA ALA A 159 13.32 11.82 18.66
C ALA A 159 13.56 10.29 18.65
N GLU A 160 12.58 9.49 19.07
CA GLU A 160 12.73 8.03 19.21
C GLU A 160 11.82 7.22 18.30
N TYR A 161 10.79 7.85 17.67
CA TYR A 161 9.81 7.14 16.86
C TYR A 161 9.12 8.07 15.89
N GLN A 162 8.97 7.57 14.66
CA GLN A 162 8.12 8.20 13.65
C GLN A 162 7.08 7.22 13.17
N ARG A 163 5.85 7.71 12.97
CA ARG A 163 4.78 6.98 12.28
C ARG A 163 4.05 7.88 11.31
N ILE A 164 4.05 7.49 10.05
CA ILE A 164 3.37 8.18 8.95
C ILE A 164 2.34 7.22 8.35
N ILE A 165 1.15 7.74 8.08
CA ILE A 165 0.03 6.96 7.55
C ILE A 165 -0.54 7.67 6.33
N LEU A 166 -0.64 6.94 5.23
CA LEU A 166 -1.41 7.32 4.06
C LEU A 166 -2.59 6.35 3.94
N SER A 167 -3.80 6.87 3.75
CA SER A 167 -4.98 6.02 3.57
C SER A 167 -5.93 6.57 2.50
N ALA A 168 -6.53 5.66 1.73
CA ALA A 168 -7.55 6.00 0.74
C ALA A 168 -8.66 4.95 0.74
N ASP A 169 -9.91 5.43 0.83
CA ASP A 169 -11.07 4.54 0.98
C ASP A 169 -11.41 3.80 -0.31
N ALA A 170 -11.15 4.41 -1.46
CA ALA A 170 -11.48 3.84 -2.77
C ALA A 170 -10.31 3.92 -3.74
N GLY A 171 -10.20 2.93 -4.62
CA GLY A 171 -9.19 2.82 -5.65
C GLY A 171 -9.74 2.24 -6.96
N PRO A 172 -8.88 2.02 -7.97
CA PRO A 172 -9.28 1.48 -9.26
C PRO A 172 -9.84 0.05 -9.13
N LEU A 173 -10.72 -0.34 -10.04
CA LEU A 173 -11.25 -1.70 -10.16
C LEU A 173 -11.91 -2.24 -8.88
N SER A 174 -12.64 -1.38 -8.14
CA SER A 174 -13.29 -1.72 -6.87
C SER A 174 -12.34 -2.19 -5.75
N THR A 175 -11.08 -1.81 -5.83
CA THR A 175 -10.15 -1.91 -4.70
C THR A 175 -10.41 -0.78 -3.71
N HIS A 176 -10.17 -1.02 -2.45
CA HIS A 176 -10.55 -0.10 -1.38
C HIS A 176 -9.64 -0.23 -0.16
N ASN A 177 -9.83 0.64 0.84
CA ASN A 177 -9.11 0.60 2.12
C ASN A 177 -7.57 0.55 1.95
N TYR A 178 -7.05 1.33 1.01
CA TYR A 178 -5.61 1.43 0.84
C TYR A 178 -4.97 2.03 2.08
N ARG A 179 -3.88 1.41 2.52
CA ARG A 179 -3.05 1.93 3.60
C ARG A 179 -1.59 1.72 3.31
N ILE A 180 -0.81 2.78 3.45
CA ILE A 180 0.64 2.74 3.55
C ILE A 180 0.98 3.24 4.95
N THR A 181 1.70 2.46 5.73
CA THR A 181 2.18 2.87 7.04
C THR A 181 3.70 2.74 7.05
N LEU A 182 4.37 3.80 7.44
CA LEU A 182 5.80 3.82 7.68
C LEU A 182 6.03 4.06 9.17
N GLU A 183 6.78 3.17 9.80
CA GLU A 183 7.23 3.30 11.18
C GLU A 183 8.75 3.22 11.22
N ALA A 184 9.37 4.01 12.07
CA ALA A 184 10.82 4.04 12.14
C ALA A 184 11.30 4.36 13.56
N ILE A 185 12.47 3.79 13.94
CA ILE A 185 13.18 4.05 15.19
C ILE A 185 14.68 4.21 14.95
N PRO A 186 15.38 5.01 15.76
CA PRO A 186 16.84 5.05 15.75
C PRO A 186 17.44 3.74 16.27
N LEU A 187 18.56 3.34 15.67
CA LEU A 187 19.39 2.26 16.19
C LEU A 187 20.60 2.81 16.94
N THR A 188 20.98 2.14 18.03
CA THR A 188 22.17 2.50 18.83
C THR A 188 23.47 2.34 18.04
N THR A 189 23.49 1.52 17.02
CA THR A 189 24.61 1.29 16.11
C THR A 189 24.73 2.36 15.00
N GLY A 190 23.85 3.35 15.01
CA GLY A 190 23.64 4.26 13.89
C GLY A 190 22.64 3.71 12.87
N GLY A 191 22.12 4.57 12.01
CA GLY A 191 21.08 4.20 11.06
C GLY A 191 19.68 4.15 11.67
N THR A 192 18.73 3.69 10.85
CA THR A 192 17.30 3.68 11.19
C THR A 192 16.72 2.30 10.88
N PHE A 193 16.00 1.71 11.83
CA PHE A 193 15.16 0.55 11.58
C PHE A 193 13.79 1.02 11.10
N VAL A 194 13.32 0.44 10.02
CA VAL A 194 12.11 0.84 9.30
C VAL A 194 11.18 -0.34 9.15
N HIS A 195 9.90 -0.11 9.41
CA HIS A 195 8.80 -0.98 9.04
C HIS A 195 7.88 -0.26 8.05
N LEU A 196 7.78 -0.76 6.85
CA LEU A 196 6.87 -0.29 5.81
C LEU A 196 5.79 -1.35 5.56
N SER A 197 4.52 -0.97 5.75
CA SER A 197 3.37 -1.81 5.42
C SER A 197 2.57 -1.18 4.29
N TYR A 198 2.17 -2.00 3.31
CA TYR A 198 1.26 -1.64 2.22
C TYR A 198 0.12 -2.64 2.15
N SER A 199 -1.11 -2.18 2.27
CA SER A 199 -2.30 -3.03 2.21
C SER A 199 -3.45 -2.39 1.44
N TYR A 200 -4.33 -3.22 0.93
CA TYR A 200 -5.60 -2.82 0.33
C TYR A 200 -6.61 -3.97 0.35
N GLY A 201 -7.89 -3.61 0.34
CA GLY A 201 -8.99 -4.53 0.16
C GLY A 201 -9.43 -4.62 -1.31
N TYR A 202 -10.11 -5.71 -1.66
CA TYR A 202 -10.67 -5.91 -3.00
C TYR A 202 -11.99 -6.68 -2.95
N GLY A 203 -12.97 -6.17 -3.70
CA GLY A 203 -14.27 -6.84 -3.88
C GLY A 203 -14.25 -7.84 -5.04
N ILE A 204 -15.42 -8.36 -5.40
CA ILE A 204 -15.61 -9.35 -6.47
C ILE A 204 -15.05 -8.85 -7.81
N THR A 205 -15.35 -7.60 -8.18
CA THR A 205 -14.87 -7.00 -9.44
C THR A 205 -13.36 -6.88 -9.46
N GLY A 206 -12.74 -6.44 -8.36
CA GLY A 206 -11.29 -6.36 -8.22
C GLY A 206 -10.64 -7.74 -8.34
N ARG A 207 -11.26 -8.76 -7.73
CA ARG A 207 -10.80 -10.14 -7.83
C ARG A 207 -10.84 -10.66 -9.27
N LEU A 208 -11.92 -10.43 -9.99
CA LEU A 208 -12.05 -10.82 -11.40
C LEU A 208 -11.04 -10.11 -12.30
N ALA A 209 -10.83 -8.80 -12.10
CA ALA A 209 -9.84 -8.04 -12.85
C ALA A 209 -8.41 -8.55 -12.58
N MET A 210 -8.08 -8.90 -11.34
CA MET A 210 -6.80 -9.51 -10.98
C MET A 210 -6.63 -10.90 -11.58
N LEU A 211 -7.66 -11.74 -11.58
CA LEU A 211 -7.62 -13.05 -12.23
C LEU A 211 -7.38 -12.91 -13.74
N ALA A 212 -8.04 -11.97 -14.42
CA ALA A 212 -7.79 -11.67 -15.83
C ALA A 212 -6.35 -11.19 -16.06
N TYR A 213 -5.82 -10.32 -15.20
CA TYR A 213 -4.42 -9.89 -15.26
C TYR A 213 -3.45 -11.07 -15.08
N PHE A 214 -3.65 -11.93 -14.07
CA PHE A 214 -2.77 -13.07 -13.80
C PHE A 214 -2.85 -14.17 -14.88
N SER A 215 -3.97 -14.26 -15.60
CA SER A 215 -4.08 -15.20 -16.74
C SER A 215 -3.39 -14.71 -18.01
N THR A 216 -3.04 -13.43 -18.08
CA THR A 216 -2.45 -12.75 -19.25
C THR A 216 -1.09 -12.13 -18.92
N SER A 217 -1.01 -10.81 -18.83
CA SER A 217 0.23 -10.05 -18.66
C SER A 217 0.97 -10.31 -17.32
N GLY A 218 0.24 -10.76 -16.31
CA GLY A 218 0.79 -11.09 -14.99
C GLY A 218 1.21 -12.55 -14.80
N ARG A 219 0.98 -13.41 -15.79
CA ARG A 219 1.14 -14.88 -15.67
C ARG A 219 2.55 -15.32 -15.25
N ALA A 220 3.57 -14.65 -15.75
CA ALA A 220 4.97 -14.97 -15.44
C ALA A 220 5.53 -14.18 -14.23
N LYS A 221 4.72 -13.27 -13.65
CA LYS A 221 5.17 -12.39 -12.58
C LYS A 221 5.03 -13.07 -11.22
N VAL A 222 6.14 -13.11 -10.50
CA VAL A 222 6.23 -13.71 -9.17
C VAL A 222 6.55 -12.67 -8.10
N GLY A 223 6.35 -13.00 -6.84
CA GLY A 223 6.84 -12.24 -5.68
C GLY A 223 8.25 -12.65 -5.28
N PHE A 224 8.59 -12.39 -4.04
CA PHE A 224 9.92 -12.63 -3.47
C PHE A 224 9.94 -13.84 -2.52
N THR A 225 8.82 -14.14 -1.87
CA THR A 225 8.74 -15.27 -0.93
C THR A 225 8.92 -16.58 -1.65
N VAL A 226 9.95 -17.33 -1.26
CA VAL A 226 10.20 -18.69 -1.75
C VAL A 226 9.16 -19.64 -1.17
N ILE A 227 8.45 -20.37 -2.04
CA ILE A 227 7.44 -21.37 -1.64
C ILE A 227 7.90 -22.81 -1.89
N GLY A 228 9.06 -23.02 -2.49
CA GLY A 228 9.62 -24.34 -2.72
C GLY A 228 10.55 -24.39 -3.93
N LYS A 229 10.71 -25.60 -4.47
CA LYS A 229 11.42 -25.86 -5.73
C LYS A 229 10.51 -26.65 -6.66
N ASN A 230 10.63 -26.42 -7.96
CA ASN A 230 9.92 -27.20 -8.97
C ASN A 230 10.60 -28.57 -9.21
N ALA A 231 10.02 -29.41 -10.09
CA ALA A 231 10.55 -30.73 -10.42
C ALA A 231 11.97 -30.69 -11.02
N GLN A 232 12.39 -29.55 -11.57
CA GLN A 232 13.74 -29.33 -12.12
C GLN A 232 14.70 -28.72 -11.08
N GLY A 233 14.29 -28.58 -9.81
CA GLY A 233 15.08 -28.01 -8.72
C GLY A 233 15.18 -26.48 -8.72
N ALA A 234 14.51 -25.78 -9.65
CA ALA A 234 14.51 -24.30 -9.68
C ALA A 234 13.59 -23.73 -8.60
N THR A 235 14.02 -22.64 -7.97
CA THR A 235 13.28 -21.93 -6.93
C THR A 235 11.93 -21.44 -7.46
N THR A 236 10.86 -21.76 -6.75
CA THR A 236 9.51 -21.26 -6.97
C THR A 236 9.17 -20.19 -5.95
N TYR A 237 8.50 -19.16 -6.43
CA TYR A 237 8.12 -18.00 -5.61
C TYR A 237 6.61 -17.86 -5.55
N VAL A 238 6.14 -17.17 -4.53
CA VAL A 238 4.72 -16.80 -4.42
C VAL A 238 4.29 -16.00 -5.65
N ASP A 239 3.10 -16.25 -6.14
CA ASP A 239 2.50 -15.57 -7.29
C ASP A 239 1.17 -14.89 -6.93
N GLY A 240 0.33 -14.63 -7.93
CA GLY A 240 -1.00 -14.08 -7.74
C GLY A 240 -0.99 -12.76 -6.98
N ILE A 241 -2.00 -12.60 -6.12
CA ILE A 241 -2.23 -11.34 -5.38
C ILE A 241 -1.15 -11.08 -4.32
N ARG A 242 -0.64 -12.14 -3.66
CA ARG A 242 0.48 -11.99 -2.73
C ARG A 242 1.73 -11.52 -3.46
N GLY A 243 2.07 -12.16 -4.59
CA GLY A 243 3.20 -11.74 -5.41
C GLY A 243 3.07 -10.30 -5.90
N LEU A 244 1.84 -9.84 -6.23
CA LEU A 244 1.58 -8.45 -6.59
C LEU A 244 1.83 -7.50 -5.41
N ALA A 245 1.34 -7.83 -4.21
CA ALA A 245 1.56 -7.04 -3.00
C ALA A 245 3.04 -6.93 -2.67
N GLU A 246 3.78 -8.05 -2.71
CA GLU A 246 5.24 -8.05 -2.48
C GLU A 246 5.99 -7.16 -3.45
N ARG A 247 5.67 -7.23 -4.75
CA ARG A 247 6.30 -6.37 -5.77
C ARG A 247 6.02 -4.90 -5.53
N ASN A 248 4.79 -4.53 -5.19
CA ASN A 248 4.44 -3.14 -4.95
C ASN A 248 5.08 -2.62 -3.65
N THR A 249 5.07 -3.40 -2.58
CA THR A 249 5.72 -3.03 -1.32
C THR A 249 7.22 -2.81 -1.51
N MET A 250 7.88 -3.70 -2.25
CA MET A 250 9.30 -3.54 -2.59
C MET A 250 9.54 -2.28 -3.43
N ARG A 251 8.70 -1.99 -4.43
CA ARG A 251 8.84 -0.77 -5.24
C ARG A 251 8.70 0.50 -4.42
N TYR A 252 7.77 0.54 -3.46
CA TYR A 252 7.64 1.68 -2.55
C TYR A 252 8.85 1.82 -1.62
N TYR A 253 9.34 0.71 -1.08
CA TYR A 253 10.54 0.74 -0.26
C TYR A 253 11.77 1.25 -1.04
N LEU A 254 12.00 0.72 -2.24
CA LEU A 254 13.09 1.19 -3.11
C LEU A 254 12.91 2.65 -3.54
N ALA A 255 11.69 3.16 -3.61
CA ALA A 255 11.42 4.56 -3.88
C ALA A 255 11.77 5.46 -2.69
N ILE A 256 11.53 5.00 -1.46
CA ILE A 256 12.00 5.71 -0.25
C ILE A 256 13.52 5.76 -0.23
N GLU A 257 14.22 4.66 -0.52
CA GLU A 257 15.68 4.66 -0.58
C GLU A 257 16.23 5.61 -1.67
N ALA A 258 15.64 5.59 -2.86
CA ALA A 258 16.05 6.48 -3.95
C ALA A 258 15.79 7.97 -3.63
N TYR A 259 14.73 8.26 -2.87
CA TYR A 259 14.47 9.59 -2.37
C TYR A 259 15.52 10.04 -1.36
N LEU A 260 15.78 9.23 -0.34
CA LEU A 260 16.78 9.53 0.71
C LEU A 260 18.17 9.68 0.12
N GLY A 261 18.59 8.80 -0.78
CA GLY A 261 19.90 8.84 -1.42
C GLY A 261 20.16 10.06 -2.32
N ALA A 262 19.13 10.85 -2.61
CA ALA A 262 19.27 12.09 -3.38
C ALA A 262 19.29 13.36 -2.51
N LEU A 263 18.99 13.27 -1.20
CA LEU A 263 18.80 14.45 -0.33
C LEU A 263 20.02 15.36 -0.22
N THR A 264 21.22 14.79 -0.26
CA THR A 264 22.47 15.54 -0.15
C THR A 264 22.84 16.31 -1.42
N LEU A 265 22.14 16.06 -2.52
CA LEU A 265 22.40 16.71 -3.81
C LEU A 265 21.65 18.02 -3.95
N PRO A 266 22.11 18.94 -4.81
CA PRO A 266 21.36 20.14 -5.15
C PRO A 266 19.97 19.81 -5.72
N PRO A 267 18.90 20.56 -5.35
CA PRO A 267 17.52 20.25 -5.74
C PRO A 267 17.32 19.99 -7.24
N ARG A 268 18.00 20.75 -8.09
CA ARG A 268 17.90 20.66 -9.56
C ARG A 268 18.31 19.28 -10.15
N VAL A 269 19.11 18.49 -9.43
CA VAL A 269 19.58 17.17 -9.91
C VAL A 269 18.94 16.01 -9.16
N GLN A 270 18.20 16.28 -8.07
CA GLN A 270 17.62 15.22 -7.24
C GLN A 270 16.62 14.36 -8.02
N PHE A 271 15.77 14.96 -8.85
CA PHE A 271 14.80 14.21 -9.64
C PHE A 271 15.48 13.20 -10.57
N GLU A 272 16.47 13.63 -11.35
CA GLU A 272 17.22 12.73 -12.24
C GLU A 272 17.93 11.61 -11.45
N LYS A 273 18.52 11.93 -10.31
CA LYS A 273 19.12 10.93 -9.43
C LYS A 273 18.10 9.91 -8.97
N ARG A 274 16.95 10.34 -8.47
CA ARG A 274 15.87 9.48 -7.95
C ARG A 274 15.33 8.50 -8.99
N ILE A 275 15.05 8.95 -10.21
CA ILE A 275 14.51 8.06 -11.26
C ILE A 275 15.56 7.05 -11.72
N ASN A 276 16.84 7.43 -11.82
CA ASN A 276 17.91 6.50 -12.17
C ASN A 276 18.18 5.48 -11.07
N ASP A 277 18.26 5.92 -9.81
CA ASP A 277 18.52 5.04 -8.67
C ASP A 277 17.36 4.06 -8.45
N TRP A 278 16.12 4.52 -8.55
CA TRP A 278 14.96 3.65 -8.41
C TRP A 278 14.93 2.58 -9.50
N PHE A 279 15.18 2.95 -10.75
CA PHE A 279 15.25 1.99 -11.84
C PHE A 279 16.35 0.96 -11.60
N ALA A 280 17.57 1.42 -11.32
CA ALA A 280 18.70 0.55 -11.03
C ALA A 280 18.44 -0.37 -9.83
N ALA A 281 17.74 0.12 -8.81
CA ALA A 281 17.35 -0.67 -7.64
C ALA A 281 16.31 -1.75 -7.98
N THR A 282 15.34 -1.47 -8.86
CA THR A 282 14.37 -2.47 -9.32
C THR A 282 15.03 -3.54 -10.19
N GLU A 283 16.00 -3.16 -11.03
CA GLU A 283 16.72 -4.10 -11.90
C GLU A 283 17.71 -5.03 -11.14
N ARG A 284 17.93 -4.81 -9.85
CA ARG A 284 18.57 -5.84 -9.00
C ARG A 284 17.69 -7.09 -8.82
N TYR A 285 16.39 -6.97 -9.09
CA TYR A 285 15.39 -8.03 -8.95
C TYR A 285 14.57 -8.20 -10.25
N PRO A 286 15.21 -8.47 -11.40
CA PRO A 286 14.56 -8.38 -12.71
C PRO A 286 13.43 -9.39 -12.87
N ARG A 287 13.53 -10.58 -12.28
CA ARG A 287 12.49 -11.60 -12.32
C ARG A 287 11.18 -11.13 -11.68
N GLN A 288 11.27 -10.31 -10.64
CA GLN A 288 10.13 -9.79 -9.91
C GLN A 288 9.69 -8.40 -10.40
N LEU A 289 10.63 -7.51 -10.65
CA LEU A 289 10.33 -6.08 -10.78
C LEU A 289 10.51 -5.49 -12.18
N HIS A 290 11.24 -6.16 -13.09
CA HIS A 290 11.40 -5.66 -14.46
C HIS A 290 10.04 -5.56 -15.17
N GLU A 291 9.72 -4.41 -15.75
CA GLU A 291 8.45 -4.16 -16.45
C GLU A 291 8.63 -3.44 -17.79
N VAL A 292 9.63 -2.56 -17.89
CA VAL A 292 9.91 -1.72 -19.05
C VAL A 292 11.40 -1.46 -19.14
N GLU A 293 11.88 -1.11 -20.33
CA GLU A 293 13.27 -0.74 -20.54
C GLU A 293 13.63 0.60 -19.85
N GLN A 294 14.89 0.76 -19.43
CA GLN A 294 15.36 1.95 -18.73
C GLN A 294 15.05 3.25 -19.49
N ARG A 295 15.35 3.27 -20.79
CA ARG A 295 15.10 4.44 -21.64
C ARG A 295 13.64 4.87 -21.59
N ASP A 296 12.73 3.90 -21.67
CA ASP A 296 11.29 4.16 -21.73
C ASP A 296 10.76 4.62 -20.36
N TYR A 297 11.25 4.02 -19.27
CA TYR A 297 10.96 4.48 -17.91
C TYR A 297 11.42 5.92 -17.68
N LEU A 298 12.69 6.24 -17.98
CA LEU A 298 13.23 7.57 -17.76
C LEU A 298 12.52 8.63 -18.62
N SER A 299 12.22 8.31 -19.89
CA SER A 299 11.45 9.18 -20.79
C SER A 299 10.05 9.46 -20.21
N MET A 300 9.34 8.40 -19.80
CA MET A 300 8.02 8.51 -19.19
C MET A 300 8.05 9.41 -17.94
N LYS A 301 8.98 9.16 -17.01
CA LYS A 301 9.06 9.94 -15.76
C LYS A 301 9.43 11.40 -15.98
N ARG A 302 10.30 11.71 -16.94
CA ARG A 302 10.59 13.10 -17.34
C ARG A 302 9.38 13.81 -17.92
N ASN A 303 8.58 13.11 -18.73
CA ASN A 303 7.33 13.67 -19.28
C ASN A 303 6.27 13.88 -18.19
N GLU A 304 6.15 12.94 -17.26
CA GLU A 304 5.27 13.04 -16.10
C GLU A 304 5.70 14.20 -15.17
N ASN A 305 7.00 14.38 -14.94
CA ASN A 305 7.52 15.47 -14.10
C ASN A 305 7.21 16.87 -14.65
N LYS A 306 7.12 17.04 -15.97
CA LYS A 306 6.73 18.32 -16.59
C LYS A 306 5.27 18.70 -16.31
N ARG A 307 4.47 17.79 -15.80
CA ARG A 307 3.03 17.95 -15.51
C ARG A 307 2.75 18.20 -14.02
N GLN A 308 3.79 18.10 -13.13
CA GLN A 308 3.67 18.20 -11.66
C GLN A 308 3.33 19.62 -11.14
#